data_5361b2d2e35f0f2fb48e9b9aa722b9ce
#
_entry.id   5361b2d2e35f0f2fb48e9b9aa722b9ce
#
_cell.length_a   1.000
_cell.length_b   1.000
_cell.length_c   1.000
_cell.angle_alpha   90.00
_cell.angle_beta   90.00
_cell.angle_gamma   90.00
#
_symmetry.space_group_name_H-M   'P 1'
#
loop_
_entity.id
_entity.type
_entity.pdbx_description
1 polymer ?
#
loop_
_entity_poly.entity_id
_entity_poly.type
_entity_poly.pdbx_seq_one_letter_code
_entity_poly.pdbx_strand_id
1 'polypeptide(L)'
;MTPAKAARIAFVLASAFFLFEFVVRIEPSLAAQGIERAYGLDDTAFGTLASLFFWVYAPMQIVVGLLLDRYGARRFVVLGSLLCASGVLVFALVDHAWLGGVGRILMGLGASFAFVAALWLVNHGFAPERFALLSGAVNAVGMLGTAIGGVALSGAIEQAGWRPVFMATAAFGLLVCALSALFLRDPEVASPAPADTSAVAHVRESLSDVLGDKRTWAIAVVGLLYYLPVNVYGGLWGTTELIRDHHLPEVRAQTLVSMIFWGMAGGSVAGGWLSDRLGHRKYLVFGGAVLTALAYTGALYLPLPAWGEGAMLLAGGFFGGLQMLTFAMAKEGQPNRRAGTVVAFVNMIGIAGALVFQPLVGLLADWSGGDLRLALATMPLCVGLAALGVLFVSEYRHPEHLPGAR
;
A
#
# COMPACT_ATOMS: atom_id res chain seq x y z
N MET A 1 -12.09 30.01 -12.96
CA MET A 1 -11.56 28.71 -13.48
C MET A 1 -12.79 27.88 -13.84
N THR A 2 -12.84 27.26 -15.03
CA THR A 2 -13.98 26.40 -15.38
C THR A 2 -14.02 25.15 -14.51
N PRO A 3 -15.20 24.57 -14.20
CA PRO A 3 -15.31 23.36 -13.37
C PRO A 3 -14.45 22.20 -13.87
N ALA A 4 -14.41 21.96 -15.17
CA ALA A 4 -13.59 20.92 -15.79
C ALA A 4 -12.08 21.16 -15.60
N LYS A 5 -11.61 22.40 -15.61
CA LYS A 5 -10.21 22.75 -15.36
C LYS A 5 -9.88 22.55 -13.87
N ALA A 6 -10.83 22.90 -12.98
CA ALA A 6 -10.68 22.67 -11.55
C ALA A 6 -10.54 21.19 -11.21
N ALA A 7 -11.41 20.34 -11.78
CA ALA A 7 -11.37 18.90 -11.57
C ALA A 7 -10.05 18.27 -12.05
N ARG A 8 -9.54 18.68 -13.24
CA ARG A 8 -8.25 18.19 -13.74
C ARG A 8 -7.08 18.59 -12.84
N ILE A 9 -7.03 19.84 -12.36
CA ILE A 9 -5.99 20.30 -11.44
C ILE A 9 -6.07 19.52 -10.13
N ALA A 10 -7.27 19.32 -9.57
CA ALA A 10 -7.47 18.54 -8.36
C ALA A 10 -7.00 17.10 -8.52
N PHE A 11 -7.31 16.46 -9.66
CA PHE A 11 -6.84 15.13 -10.01
C PHE A 11 -5.30 15.04 -10.05
N VAL A 12 -4.64 15.98 -10.74
CA VAL A 12 -3.17 15.99 -10.85
C VAL A 12 -2.51 16.18 -9.49
N LEU A 13 -3.01 17.13 -8.68
CA LEU A 13 -2.44 17.42 -7.36
C LEU A 13 -2.66 16.27 -6.38
N ALA A 14 -3.84 15.65 -6.38
CA ALA A 14 -4.10 14.47 -5.56
C ALA A 14 -3.27 13.25 -5.99
N SER A 15 -3.07 13.05 -7.30
CA SER A 15 -2.19 12.01 -7.83
C SER A 15 -0.72 12.27 -7.46
N ALA A 16 -0.27 13.53 -7.48
CA ALA A 16 1.06 13.91 -7.03
C ALA A 16 1.25 13.69 -5.53
N PHE A 17 0.22 13.95 -4.71
CA PHE A 17 0.26 13.61 -3.29
C PHE A 17 0.31 12.11 -3.07
N PHE A 18 -0.42 11.33 -3.84
CA PHE A 18 -0.39 9.86 -3.76
C PHE A 18 0.97 9.29 -4.20
N LEU A 19 1.58 9.85 -5.25
CA LEU A 19 2.95 9.53 -5.64
C LEU A 19 3.94 9.81 -4.48
N PHE A 20 3.84 10.98 -3.86
CA PHE A 20 4.68 11.37 -2.73
C PHE A 20 4.52 10.40 -1.55
N GLU A 21 3.29 10.01 -1.23
CA GLU A 21 2.99 9.03 -0.18
C GLU A 21 3.69 7.69 -0.43
N PHE A 22 3.62 7.17 -1.65
CA PHE A 22 4.27 5.91 -2.00
C PHE A 22 5.79 5.98 -1.89
N VAL A 23 6.40 7.09 -2.29
CA VAL A 23 7.83 7.32 -2.12
C VAL A 23 8.20 7.32 -0.64
N VAL A 24 7.51 8.10 0.18
CA VAL A 24 7.75 8.21 1.63
C VAL A 24 7.58 6.87 2.35
N ARG A 25 6.67 6.03 1.86
CA ARG A 25 6.43 4.69 2.41
C ARG A 25 7.66 3.80 2.31
N ILE A 26 8.37 3.84 1.18
CA ILE A 26 9.53 3.00 0.90
C ILE A 26 10.88 3.64 1.28
N GLU A 27 10.92 4.92 1.62
CA GLU A 27 12.18 5.63 1.95
C GLU A 27 13.10 4.86 2.92
N PRO A 28 12.62 4.23 4.02
CA PRO A 28 13.51 3.48 4.89
C PRO A 28 14.24 2.34 4.19
N SER A 29 13.60 1.66 3.23
CA SER A 29 14.23 0.57 2.49
C SER A 29 15.35 1.04 1.56
N LEU A 30 15.28 2.32 1.12
CA LEU A 30 16.27 2.91 0.21
C LEU A 30 17.56 3.31 0.94
N ALA A 31 17.56 3.40 2.26
CA ALA A 31 18.66 3.89 3.05
C ALA A 31 18.87 3.10 4.36
N ALA A 32 18.47 1.83 4.40
CA ALA A 32 18.43 1.02 5.61
C ALA A 32 19.73 1.09 6.41
N GLN A 33 20.87 0.76 5.81
CA GLN A 33 22.18 0.78 6.47
C GLN A 33 22.59 2.19 6.94
N GLY A 34 22.22 3.23 6.19
CA GLY A 34 22.50 4.62 6.56
C GLY A 34 21.70 5.05 7.79
N ILE A 35 20.43 4.64 7.87
CA ILE A 35 19.51 4.92 8.98
C ILE A 35 19.93 4.13 10.23
N GLU A 36 20.20 2.83 10.09
CA GLU A 36 20.68 1.95 11.17
C GLU A 36 21.93 2.52 11.84
N ARG A 37 22.93 2.92 11.02
CA ARG A 37 24.16 3.53 11.54
C ARG A 37 23.93 4.90 12.18
N ALA A 38 23.08 5.73 11.58
CA ALA A 38 22.83 7.09 12.09
C ALA A 38 22.08 7.08 13.42
N TYR A 39 21.18 6.12 13.61
CA TYR A 39 20.34 6.02 14.80
C TYR A 39 20.80 4.94 15.79
N GLY A 40 21.84 4.15 15.46
CA GLY A 40 22.36 3.07 16.30
C GLY A 40 21.35 1.95 16.48
N LEU A 41 20.68 1.52 15.40
CA LEU A 41 19.61 0.52 15.42
C LEU A 41 20.13 -0.85 14.99
N ASP A 42 19.59 -1.88 15.63
CA ASP A 42 19.58 -3.25 15.14
C ASP A 42 18.40 -3.49 14.17
N ASP A 43 18.33 -4.67 13.56
CA ASP A 43 17.29 -5.01 12.58
C ASP A 43 15.88 -4.95 13.20
N THR A 44 15.72 -5.37 14.47
CA THR A 44 14.45 -5.29 15.20
C THR A 44 13.98 -3.84 15.35
N ALA A 45 14.87 -2.98 15.83
CA ALA A 45 14.56 -1.56 16.05
C ALA A 45 14.33 -0.83 14.72
N PHE A 46 15.07 -1.17 13.65
CA PHE A 46 14.85 -0.63 12.31
C PHE A 46 13.49 -1.03 11.75
N GLY A 47 13.13 -2.32 11.80
CA GLY A 47 11.81 -2.80 11.37
C GLY A 47 10.67 -2.18 12.16
N THR A 48 10.87 -2.00 13.48
CA THR A 48 9.91 -1.32 14.35
C THR A 48 9.75 0.15 13.95
N LEU A 49 10.85 0.87 13.78
CA LEU A 49 10.84 2.27 13.33
C LEU A 49 10.12 2.44 12.00
N ALA A 50 10.42 1.59 11.02
CA ALA A 50 9.76 1.62 9.71
C ALA A 50 8.25 1.35 9.83
N SER A 51 7.84 0.41 10.66
CA SER A 51 6.44 0.01 10.85
C SER A 51 5.57 1.09 11.50
N LEU A 52 6.15 2.06 12.25
CA LEU A 52 5.41 3.15 12.90
C LEU A 52 4.54 3.96 11.93
N PHE A 53 4.94 4.04 10.66
CA PHE A 53 4.11 4.61 9.60
C PHE A 53 2.74 3.92 9.53
N PHE A 54 2.71 2.62 9.57
CA PHE A 54 1.48 1.82 9.43
C PHE A 54 0.62 1.80 10.70
N TRP A 55 1.20 2.08 11.87
CA TRP A 55 0.47 2.16 13.15
C TRP A 55 -0.65 3.19 13.13
N VAL A 56 -0.45 4.28 12.40
CA VAL A 56 -1.44 5.34 12.24
C VAL A 56 -2.15 5.23 10.89
N TYR A 57 -1.42 4.90 9.83
CA TYR A 57 -1.97 4.79 8.49
C TYR A 57 -3.13 3.79 8.42
N ALA A 58 -2.97 2.58 8.98
CA ALA A 58 -3.97 1.53 8.85
C ALA A 58 -5.30 1.87 9.58
N PRO A 59 -5.33 2.26 10.86
CA PRO A 59 -6.58 2.64 11.54
C PRO A 59 -7.28 3.84 10.89
N MET A 60 -6.52 4.79 10.36
CA MET A 60 -7.05 5.98 9.71
C MET A 60 -7.85 5.67 8.43
N GLN A 61 -7.64 4.53 7.77
CA GLN A 61 -8.37 4.16 6.55
C GLN A 61 -9.89 4.17 6.75
N ILE A 62 -10.38 3.82 7.94
CA ILE A 62 -11.82 3.86 8.25
C ILE A 62 -12.31 5.29 8.46
N VAL A 63 -11.49 6.13 9.10
CA VAL A 63 -11.88 7.49 9.51
C VAL A 63 -11.81 8.47 8.36
N VAL A 64 -10.84 8.28 7.46
CA VAL A 64 -10.56 9.23 6.37
C VAL A 64 -11.76 9.46 5.46
N GLY A 65 -12.46 8.40 5.07
CA GLY A 65 -13.66 8.53 4.24
C GLY A 65 -14.70 9.46 4.82
N LEU A 66 -15.00 9.32 6.12
CA LEU A 66 -15.96 10.15 6.84
C LEU A 66 -15.54 11.63 6.90
N LEU A 67 -14.24 11.86 7.10
CA LEU A 67 -13.69 13.20 7.16
C LEU A 67 -13.79 13.90 5.80
N LEU A 68 -13.51 13.17 4.72
CA LEU A 68 -13.58 13.69 3.35
C LEU A 68 -15.02 14.03 2.95
N ASP A 69 -15.98 13.16 3.26
CA ASP A 69 -17.39 13.39 2.96
C ASP A 69 -17.95 14.61 3.69
N ARG A 70 -17.48 14.84 4.92
CA ARG A 70 -17.96 15.98 5.73
C ARG A 70 -17.28 17.30 5.42
N TYR A 71 -15.97 17.29 5.12
CA TYR A 71 -15.18 18.51 5.08
C TYR A 71 -14.54 18.78 3.72
N GLY A 72 -14.74 17.89 2.73
CA GLY A 72 -14.12 17.96 1.42
C GLY A 72 -12.67 17.46 1.40
N ALA A 73 -12.11 17.23 0.22
CA ALA A 73 -10.78 16.65 0.05
C ALA A 73 -9.66 17.70 0.17
N ARG A 74 -9.89 18.95 -0.23
CA ARG A 74 -8.86 20.00 -0.27
C ARG A 74 -8.10 20.12 1.05
N ARG A 75 -8.84 20.23 2.16
CA ARG A 75 -8.25 20.42 3.49
C ARG A 75 -7.31 19.27 3.85
N PHE A 76 -7.70 18.05 3.53
CA PHE A 76 -6.94 16.86 3.90
C PHE A 76 -5.78 16.56 2.95
N VAL A 77 -5.88 16.93 1.67
CA VAL A 77 -4.73 16.91 0.75
C VAL A 77 -3.66 17.89 1.22
N VAL A 78 -4.04 19.10 1.61
CA VAL A 78 -3.11 20.12 2.12
C VAL A 78 -2.51 19.70 3.46
N LEU A 79 -3.35 19.34 4.44
CA LEU A 79 -2.90 18.93 5.77
C LEU A 79 -2.09 17.63 5.70
N GLY A 80 -2.55 16.64 4.92
CA GLY A 80 -1.89 15.35 4.77
C GLY A 80 -0.51 15.49 4.13
N SER A 81 -0.39 16.25 3.04
CA SER A 81 0.91 16.51 2.40
C SER A 81 1.85 17.31 3.30
N LEU A 82 1.33 18.27 4.09
CA LEU A 82 2.11 19.02 5.08
C LEU A 82 2.64 18.11 6.19
N LEU A 83 1.76 17.30 6.80
CA LEU A 83 2.14 16.35 7.85
C LEU A 83 3.17 15.34 7.36
N CYS A 84 2.96 14.80 6.16
CA CYS A 84 3.86 13.84 5.54
C CYS A 84 5.24 14.47 5.29
N ALA A 85 5.29 15.66 4.68
CA ALA A 85 6.55 16.38 4.41
C ALA A 85 7.26 16.80 5.70
N SER A 86 6.51 17.27 6.70
CA SER A 86 7.08 17.59 8.02
C SER A 86 7.66 16.36 8.70
N GLY A 87 6.98 15.20 8.57
CA GLY A 87 7.48 13.93 9.09
C GLY A 87 8.79 13.50 8.43
N VAL A 88 8.92 13.66 7.11
CA VAL A 88 10.17 13.38 6.36
C VAL A 88 11.29 14.34 6.81
N LEU A 89 10.98 15.62 6.99
CA LEU A 89 11.98 16.60 7.51
C LEU A 89 12.46 16.23 8.92
N VAL A 90 11.52 15.92 9.84
CA VAL A 90 11.90 15.48 11.18
C VAL A 90 12.81 14.26 11.07
N PHE A 91 12.42 13.25 10.30
CA PHE A 91 13.20 12.02 10.12
C PHE A 91 14.59 12.28 9.55
N ALA A 92 14.73 13.18 8.60
CA ALA A 92 16.00 13.49 7.96
C ALA A 92 16.95 14.34 8.83
N LEU A 93 16.39 15.21 9.69
CA LEU A 93 17.18 16.21 10.44
C LEU A 93 17.60 15.76 11.83
N VAL A 94 16.94 14.74 12.41
CA VAL A 94 17.21 14.31 13.78
C VAL A 94 18.27 13.20 13.83
N ASP A 95 18.93 13.10 14.97
CA ASP A 95 19.92 12.05 15.25
C ASP A 95 19.45 11.02 16.27
N HIS A 96 18.21 11.13 16.71
CA HIS A 96 17.62 10.25 17.72
C HIS A 96 16.47 9.42 17.13
N ALA A 97 16.55 8.11 17.30
CA ALA A 97 15.57 7.14 16.78
C ALA A 97 14.12 7.45 17.22
N TRP A 98 13.89 7.88 18.47
CA TRP A 98 12.56 8.21 18.96
C TRP A 98 11.93 9.41 18.24
N LEU A 99 12.72 10.44 17.90
CA LEU A 99 12.27 11.57 17.08
C LEU A 99 12.03 11.13 15.62
N GLY A 100 12.90 10.26 15.09
CA GLY A 100 12.67 9.60 13.81
C GLY A 100 11.34 8.85 13.80
N GLY A 101 11.01 8.16 14.91
CA GLY A 101 9.70 7.51 15.11
C GLY A 101 8.52 8.48 15.05
N VAL A 102 8.64 9.65 15.70
CA VAL A 102 7.63 10.73 15.55
C VAL A 102 7.48 11.14 14.09
N GLY A 103 8.59 11.29 13.37
CA GLY A 103 8.59 11.55 11.92
C GLY A 103 7.78 10.48 11.16
N ARG A 104 8.01 9.20 11.42
CA ARG A 104 7.28 8.08 10.78
C ARG A 104 5.78 8.10 11.09
N ILE A 105 5.40 8.43 12.32
CA ILE A 105 3.98 8.58 12.70
C ILE A 105 3.33 9.75 11.95
N LEU A 106 4.01 10.89 11.84
CA LEU A 106 3.52 12.05 11.07
C LEU A 106 3.36 11.72 9.58
N MET A 107 4.34 11.00 9.00
CA MET A 107 4.26 10.52 7.63
C MET A 107 3.02 9.62 7.45
N GLY A 108 2.82 8.62 8.32
CA GLY A 108 1.70 7.69 8.24
C GLY A 108 0.33 8.38 8.40
N LEU A 109 0.25 9.34 9.32
CA LEU A 109 -0.98 10.13 9.51
C LEU A 109 -1.30 10.95 8.26
N GLY A 110 -0.31 11.68 7.73
CA GLY A 110 -0.48 12.48 6.52
C GLY A 110 -0.83 11.62 5.31
N ALA A 111 -0.08 10.56 5.10
CA ALA A 111 -0.22 9.61 3.99
C ALA A 111 -1.61 8.95 3.92
N SER A 112 -2.27 8.73 5.06
CA SER A 112 -3.56 8.04 5.12
C SER A 112 -4.65 8.70 4.28
N PHE A 113 -4.54 9.99 4.01
CA PHE A 113 -5.50 10.75 3.20
C PHE A 113 -5.27 10.63 1.69
N ALA A 114 -4.06 10.27 1.24
CA ALA A 114 -3.64 10.45 -0.14
C ALA A 114 -4.52 9.69 -1.15
N PHE A 115 -4.66 8.39 -0.99
CA PHE A 115 -5.44 7.55 -1.92
C PHE A 115 -6.93 7.85 -1.86
N VAL A 116 -7.47 7.90 -0.65
CA VAL A 116 -8.93 8.10 -0.47
C VAL A 116 -9.36 9.47 -0.95
N ALA A 117 -8.54 10.53 -0.72
CA ALA A 117 -8.83 11.87 -1.23
C ALA A 117 -8.77 11.93 -2.76
N ALA A 118 -7.81 11.22 -3.39
CA ALA A 118 -7.75 11.14 -4.85
C ALA A 118 -8.99 10.46 -5.44
N LEU A 119 -9.43 9.35 -4.85
CA LEU A 119 -10.66 8.66 -5.28
C LEU A 119 -11.91 9.50 -5.02
N TRP A 120 -11.98 10.21 -3.90
CA TRP A 120 -13.06 11.12 -3.58
C TRP A 120 -13.19 12.23 -4.62
N LEU A 121 -12.07 12.87 -4.99
CA LEU A 121 -12.02 13.90 -6.03
C LEU A 121 -12.40 13.36 -7.41
N VAL A 122 -12.02 12.15 -7.74
CA VAL A 122 -12.45 11.48 -8.99
C VAL A 122 -13.95 11.25 -8.99
N ASN A 123 -14.51 10.73 -7.89
CA ASN A 123 -15.93 10.43 -7.77
C ASN A 123 -16.83 11.66 -7.87
N HIS A 124 -16.40 12.79 -7.33
CA HIS A 124 -17.20 14.02 -7.30
C HIS A 124 -16.87 15.02 -8.41
N GLY A 125 -15.69 14.89 -9.04
CA GLY A 125 -15.21 15.84 -10.05
C GLY A 125 -15.36 15.38 -11.50
N PHE A 126 -15.68 14.09 -11.73
CA PHE A 126 -15.75 13.50 -13.08
C PHE A 126 -17.02 12.67 -13.26
N ALA A 127 -17.36 12.43 -14.53
CA ALA A 127 -18.50 11.58 -14.86
C ALA A 127 -18.30 10.13 -14.37
N PRO A 128 -19.37 9.46 -13.89
CA PRO A 128 -19.29 8.12 -13.29
C PRO A 128 -18.62 7.07 -14.17
N GLU A 129 -18.78 7.18 -15.50
CA GLU A 129 -18.20 6.28 -16.49
C GLU A 129 -16.67 6.35 -16.54
N ARG A 130 -16.07 7.44 -16.03
CA ARG A 130 -14.61 7.64 -15.95
C ARG A 130 -14.00 7.21 -14.62
N PHE A 131 -14.83 6.86 -13.65
CA PHE A 131 -14.34 6.54 -12.29
C PHE A 131 -13.32 5.40 -12.31
N ALA A 132 -13.62 4.28 -12.98
CA ALA A 132 -12.73 3.13 -13.04
C ALA A 132 -11.38 3.47 -13.70
N LEU A 133 -11.43 4.19 -14.83
CA LEU A 133 -10.23 4.61 -15.56
C LEU A 133 -9.34 5.54 -14.71
N LEU A 134 -9.92 6.57 -14.11
CA LEU A 134 -9.16 7.56 -13.36
C LEU A 134 -8.65 7.00 -12.01
N SER A 135 -9.43 6.14 -11.35
CA SER A 135 -8.98 5.41 -10.15
C SER A 135 -7.82 4.46 -10.46
N GLY A 136 -7.90 3.76 -11.60
CA GLY A 136 -6.80 2.95 -12.11
C GLY A 136 -5.56 3.78 -12.42
N ALA A 137 -5.72 4.98 -13.00
CA ALA A 137 -4.60 5.88 -13.29
C ALA A 137 -3.94 6.40 -12.00
N VAL A 138 -4.71 6.75 -10.96
CA VAL A 138 -4.15 7.10 -9.62
C VAL A 138 -3.31 5.96 -9.09
N ASN A 139 -3.86 4.74 -9.09
CA ASN A 139 -3.13 3.56 -8.58
C ASN A 139 -1.85 3.30 -9.39
N ALA A 140 -1.91 3.43 -10.72
CA ALA A 140 -0.74 3.27 -11.58
C ALA A 140 0.35 4.30 -11.27
N VAL A 141 -0.01 5.56 -11.00
CA VAL A 141 0.94 6.61 -10.59
C VAL A 141 1.66 6.23 -9.30
N GLY A 142 0.97 5.68 -8.30
CA GLY A 142 1.59 5.19 -7.06
C GLY A 142 2.57 4.05 -7.31
N MET A 143 2.16 3.01 -8.04
CA MET A 143 2.98 1.84 -8.33
C MET A 143 4.21 2.18 -9.18
N LEU A 144 4.02 2.94 -10.26
CA LEU A 144 5.12 3.41 -11.11
C LEU A 144 6.04 4.37 -10.37
N GLY A 145 5.49 5.22 -9.51
CA GLY A 145 6.26 6.10 -8.64
C GLY A 145 7.18 5.33 -7.71
N THR A 146 6.68 4.24 -7.13
CA THR A 146 7.50 3.35 -6.29
C THR A 146 8.58 2.66 -7.12
N ALA A 147 8.23 2.09 -8.27
CA ALA A 147 9.16 1.34 -9.11
C ALA A 147 10.28 2.24 -9.68
N ILE A 148 9.92 3.36 -10.30
CA ILE A 148 10.87 4.28 -10.95
C ILE A 148 11.51 5.20 -9.93
N GLY A 149 10.71 5.77 -9.02
CA GLY A 149 11.17 6.69 -7.99
C GLY A 149 12.14 6.02 -7.02
N GLY A 150 11.87 4.79 -6.62
CA GLY A 150 12.77 4.02 -5.75
C GLY A 150 14.16 3.86 -6.35
N VAL A 151 14.26 3.46 -7.62
CA VAL A 151 15.55 3.33 -8.33
C VAL A 151 16.26 4.67 -8.47
N ALA A 152 15.53 5.73 -8.87
CA ALA A 152 16.10 7.05 -9.02
C ALA A 152 16.62 7.63 -7.69
N LEU A 153 15.86 7.44 -6.61
CA LEU A 153 16.25 7.90 -5.27
C LEU A 153 17.44 7.11 -4.73
N SER A 154 17.50 5.78 -4.93
CA SER A 154 18.67 4.98 -4.55
C SER A 154 19.94 5.51 -5.23
N GLY A 155 19.89 5.81 -6.53
CA GLY A 155 21.03 6.42 -7.22
C GLY A 155 21.41 7.80 -6.70
N ALA A 156 20.45 8.60 -6.27
CA ALA A 156 20.72 9.89 -5.64
C ALA A 156 21.31 9.71 -4.22
N ILE A 157 20.85 8.71 -3.46
CA ILE A 157 21.37 8.38 -2.13
C ILE A 157 22.83 7.92 -2.19
N GLU A 158 23.19 7.10 -3.18
CA GLU A 158 24.59 6.68 -3.39
C GLU A 158 25.52 7.88 -3.60
N GLN A 159 25.04 8.94 -4.27
CA GLN A 159 25.85 10.12 -4.59
C GLN A 159 25.87 11.19 -3.48
N ALA A 160 24.73 11.45 -2.86
CA ALA A 160 24.55 12.59 -1.95
C ALA A 160 24.31 12.18 -0.49
N GLY A 161 24.10 10.89 -0.23
CA GLY A 161 23.65 10.39 1.07
C GLY A 161 22.13 10.51 1.25
N TRP A 162 21.58 9.78 2.21
CA TRP A 162 20.12 9.67 2.39
C TRP A 162 19.46 10.96 2.91
N ARG A 163 20.11 11.70 3.81
CA ARG A 163 19.53 12.91 4.44
C ARG A 163 19.20 14.02 3.43
N PRO A 164 20.11 14.43 2.54
CA PRO A 164 19.81 15.43 1.50
C PRO A 164 18.71 14.97 0.55
N VAL A 165 18.68 13.69 0.20
CA VAL A 165 17.65 13.12 -0.68
C VAL A 165 16.28 13.15 -0.01
N PHE A 166 16.18 12.75 1.27
CA PHE A 166 14.93 12.84 2.03
C PHE A 166 14.48 14.29 2.23
N MET A 167 15.41 15.23 2.45
CA MET A 167 15.06 16.65 2.46
C MET A 167 14.51 17.13 1.11
N ALA A 168 15.05 16.64 -0.01
CA ALA A 168 14.51 16.95 -1.34
C ALA A 168 13.10 16.33 -1.53
N THR A 169 12.86 15.11 -1.04
CA THR A 169 11.54 14.49 -1.02
C THR A 169 10.55 15.29 -0.18
N ALA A 170 10.98 15.78 0.99
CA ALA A 170 10.17 16.67 1.82
C ALA A 170 9.85 17.99 1.11
N ALA A 171 10.83 18.59 0.43
CA ALA A 171 10.61 19.81 -0.38
C ALA A 171 9.58 19.57 -1.49
N PHE A 172 9.61 18.42 -2.15
CA PHE A 172 8.57 18.02 -3.11
C PHE A 172 7.20 17.93 -2.43
N GLY A 173 7.11 17.30 -1.25
CA GLY A 173 5.86 17.23 -0.48
C GLY A 173 5.33 18.61 -0.07
N LEU A 174 6.20 19.53 0.34
CA LEU A 174 5.84 20.93 0.63
C LEU A 174 5.38 21.68 -0.62
N LEU A 175 6.00 21.43 -1.77
CA LEU A 175 5.55 21.97 -3.05
C LEU A 175 4.13 21.49 -3.39
N VAL A 176 3.86 20.17 -3.25
CA VAL A 176 2.52 19.60 -3.44
C VAL A 176 1.52 20.24 -2.47
N CYS A 177 1.90 20.43 -1.20
CA CYS A 177 1.10 21.13 -0.20
C CYS A 177 0.76 22.57 -0.64
N ALA A 178 1.76 23.36 -1.02
CA ALA A 178 1.58 24.74 -1.44
C ALA A 178 0.71 24.86 -2.70
N LEU A 179 0.98 24.03 -3.73
CA LEU A 179 0.18 24.00 -4.95
C LEU A 179 -1.25 23.56 -4.67
N SER A 180 -1.46 22.60 -3.77
CA SER A 180 -2.79 22.16 -3.35
C SER A 180 -3.54 23.26 -2.58
N ALA A 181 -2.86 23.97 -1.69
CA ALA A 181 -3.44 25.09 -0.96
C ALA A 181 -3.89 26.24 -1.90
N LEU A 182 -3.12 26.50 -2.96
CA LEU A 182 -3.38 27.58 -3.91
C LEU A 182 -4.41 27.20 -4.99
N PHE A 183 -4.33 26.01 -5.54
CA PHE A 183 -5.03 25.66 -6.77
C PHE A 183 -6.08 24.57 -6.63
N LEU A 184 -5.99 23.68 -5.61
CA LEU A 184 -6.97 22.62 -5.43
C LEU A 184 -8.28 23.24 -4.92
N ARG A 185 -9.36 22.90 -5.61
CA ARG A 185 -10.73 23.27 -5.21
C ARG A 185 -11.55 22.00 -5.17
N ASP A 186 -12.34 21.84 -4.12
CA ASP A 186 -13.31 20.77 -4.06
C ASP A 186 -14.37 21.00 -5.14
N PRO A 187 -14.87 19.92 -5.78
CA PRO A 187 -16.08 19.99 -6.60
C PRO A 187 -17.23 20.59 -5.80
N GLU A 188 -18.13 21.31 -6.46
CA GLU A 188 -19.39 21.75 -5.85
C GLU A 188 -20.22 20.51 -5.50
N VAL A 189 -20.05 20.02 -4.29
CA VAL A 189 -20.95 19.02 -3.73
C VAL A 189 -22.22 19.76 -3.33
N ALA A 190 -23.36 19.35 -3.83
CA ALA A 190 -24.64 19.82 -3.34
C ALA A 190 -24.64 19.67 -1.81
N SER A 191 -24.74 20.78 -1.09
CA SER A 191 -24.63 21.02 0.34
C SER A 191 -24.09 19.86 1.20
N PRO A 192 -23.09 20.10 2.06
CA PRO A 192 -22.69 19.07 3.03
C PRO A 192 -23.96 18.56 3.68
N ALA A 193 -24.14 17.23 3.64
CA ALA A 193 -25.27 16.62 4.33
C ALA A 193 -25.33 17.23 5.74
N PRO A 194 -26.52 17.63 6.25
CA PRO A 194 -26.66 18.14 7.60
C PRO A 194 -25.87 17.23 8.53
N ALA A 195 -25.31 17.77 9.60
CA ALA A 195 -24.54 17.01 10.58
C ALA A 195 -25.45 15.94 11.20
N ASP A 196 -25.76 14.96 10.38
CA ASP A 196 -26.66 13.88 10.73
C ASP A 196 -25.84 12.95 11.63
N THR A 197 -26.16 12.95 12.89
CA THR A 197 -25.73 11.93 13.85
C THR A 197 -25.94 10.52 13.30
N SER A 198 -26.80 10.39 12.28
CA SER A 198 -27.05 9.17 11.52
C SER A 198 -25.85 8.65 10.74
N ALA A 199 -24.99 9.51 10.16
CA ALA A 199 -23.85 9.03 9.36
C ALA A 199 -22.80 8.35 10.25
N VAL A 200 -22.46 8.91 11.40
CA VAL A 200 -21.55 8.30 12.38
C VAL A 200 -22.18 7.05 13.00
N ALA A 201 -23.48 7.10 13.29
CA ALA A 201 -24.23 5.94 13.78
C ALA A 201 -24.26 4.81 12.73
N HIS A 202 -24.47 5.14 11.46
CA HIS A 202 -24.45 4.18 10.33
C HIS A 202 -23.09 3.52 10.15
N VAL A 203 -22.00 4.29 10.24
CA VAL A 203 -20.64 3.74 10.15
C VAL A 203 -20.33 2.86 11.35
N ARG A 204 -20.73 3.29 12.55
CA ARG A 204 -20.59 2.49 13.77
C ARG A 204 -21.36 1.18 13.67
N GLU A 205 -22.60 1.22 13.20
CA GLU A 205 -23.42 0.04 12.96
C GLU A 205 -22.79 -0.88 11.90
N SER A 206 -22.42 -0.31 10.74
CA SER A 206 -21.77 -1.07 9.66
C SER A 206 -20.44 -1.68 10.10
N LEU A 207 -19.64 -0.96 10.90
CA LEU A 207 -18.39 -1.47 11.45
C LEU A 207 -18.64 -2.59 12.47
N SER A 208 -19.64 -2.44 13.35
CA SER A 208 -20.04 -3.50 14.29
C SER A 208 -20.44 -4.77 13.57
N ASP A 209 -21.21 -4.64 12.49
CA ASP A 209 -21.63 -5.78 11.66
C ASP A 209 -20.47 -6.45 10.93
N VAL A 210 -19.53 -5.64 10.40
CA VAL A 210 -18.31 -6.14 9.73
C VAL A 210 -17.40 -6.87 10.72
N LEU A 211 -17.26 -6.36 11.94
CA LEU A 211 -16.50 -7.01 13.01
C LEU A 211 -17.13 -8.34 13.46
N GLY A 212 -18.45 -8.49 13.32
CA GLY A 212 -19.17 -9.74 13.59
C GLY A 212 -19.12 -10.76 12.44
N ASP A 213 -18.76 -10.36 11.23
CA ASP A 213 -18.79 -11.22 10.04
C ASP A 213 -17.51 -12.05 9.89
N LYS A 214 -17.58 -13.32 10.27
CA LYS A 214 -16.47 -14.29 10.15
C LYS A 214 -15.95 -14.45 8.72
N ARG A 215 -16.81 -14.33 7.70
CA ARG A 215 -16.40 -14.42 6.31
C ARG A 215 -15.51 -13.23 5.93
N THR A 216 -15.91 -12.04 6.29
CA THR A 216 -15.11 -10.82 6.06
C THR A 216 -13.74 -10.90 6.76
N TRP A 217 -13.68 -11.38 8.01
CA TRP A 217 -12.43 -11.63 8.71
C TRP A 217 -11.54 -12.65 8.00
N ALA A 218 -12.11 -13.78 7.56
CA ALA A 218 -11.33 -14.78 6.83
C ALA A 218 -10.73 -14.21 5.54
N ILE A 219 -11.49 -13.44 4.77
CA ILE A 219 -11.02 -12.77 3.56
C ILE A 219 -9.95 -11.71 3.90
N ALA A 220 -10.15 -10.93 4.95
CA ALA A 220 -9.19 -9.92 5.38
C ALA A 220 -7.84 -10.53 5.79
N VAL A 221 -7.86 -11.64 6.53
CA VAL A 221 -6.64 -12.36 6.93
C VAL A 221 -5.96 -12.99 5.71
N VAL A 222 -6.71 -13.61 4.79
CA VAL A 222 -6.17 -14.09 3.51
C VAL A 222 -5.51 -12.93 2.75
N GLY A 223 -6.18 -11.79 2.64
CA GLY A 223 -5.66 -10.58 1.99
C GLY A 223 -4.39 -10.08 2.65
N LEU A 224 -4.34 -10.04 4.01
CA LEU A 224 -3.15 -9.66 4.78
C LEU A 224 -1.97 -10.56 4.45
N LEU A 225 -2.14 -11.87 4.63
CA LEU A 225 -1.07 -12.85 4.44
C LEU A 225 -0.55 -12.87 3.00
N TYR A 226 -1.45 -12.67 2.04
CA TYR A 226 -1.10 -12.65 0.62
C TYR A 226 -0.38 -11.36 0.20
N TYR A 227 -0.65 -10.23 0.89
CA TYR A 227 -0.03 -8.94 0.59
C TYR A 227 1.31 -8.71 1.29
N LEU A 228 1.72 -9.61 2.20
CA LEU A 228 2.97 -9.48 2.96
C LEU A 228 4.21 -9.29 2.09
N PRO A 229 4.41 -10.03 0.97
CA PRO A 229 5.59 -9.84 0.15
C PRO A 229 5.74 -8.40 -0.38
N VAL A 230 4.64 -7.75 -0.72
CA VAL A 230 4.66 -6.35 -1.19
C VAL A 230 5.00 -5.40 -0.04
N ASN A 231 4.36 -5.56 1.12
CA ASN A 231 4.54 -4.67 2.27
C ASN A 231 5.86 -4.88 3.00
N VAL A 232 6.35 -6.10 3.07
CA VAL A 232 7.51 -6.45 3.89
C VAL A 232 8.76 -6.57 3.05
N TYR A 233 8.74 -7.41 1.99
CA TYR A 233 9.89 -7.54 1.11
C TYR A 233 10.02 -6.30 0.21
N GLY A 234 8.99 -6.00 -0.58
CA GLY A 234 8.99 -4.84 -1.48
C GLY A 234 9.08 -3.49 -0.76
N GLY A 235 8.46 -3.39 0.42
CA GLY A 235 8.37 -2.14 1.17
C GLY A 235 9.53 -1.84 2.12
N LEU A 236 10.29 -2.85 2.54
CA LEU A 236 11.37 -2.65 3.52
C LEU A 236 12.58 -3.56 3.33
N TRP A 237 12.42 -4.89 3.44
CA TRP A 237 13.53 -5.80 3.66
C TRP A 237 14.20 -6.33 2.39
N GLY A 238 13.53 -6.30 1.24
CA GLY A 238 14.06 -6.91 0.01
C GLY A 238 15.34 -6.24 -0.49
N THR A 239 15.42 -4.91 -0.45
CA THR A 239 16.64 -4.20 -0.83
C THR A 239 17.79 -4.54 0.12
N THR A 240 17.51 -4.59 1.42
CA THR A 240 18.50 -4.94 2.45
C THR A 240 19.00 -6.36 2.30
N GLU A 241 18.12 -7.32 2.03
CA GLU A 241 18.50 -8.73 1.77
C GLU A 241 19.41 -8.84 0.55
N LEU A 242 19.03 -8.23 -0.58
CA LEU A 242 19.83 -8.27 -1.81
C LEU A 242 21.21 -7.62 -1.65
N ILE A 243 21.34 -6.60 -0.81
CA ILE A 243 22.63 -5.97 -0.52
C ILE A 243 23.46 -6.88 0.41
N ARG A 244 22.87 -7.38 1.52
CA ARG A 244 23.60 -8.14 2.55
C ARG A 244 23.96 -9.55 2.08
N ASP A 245 23.01 -10.27 1.48
CA ASP A 245 23.16 -11.70 1.19
C ASP A 245 23.64 -11.97 -0.24
N HIS A 246 23.29 -11.09 -1.20
CA HIS A 246 23.71 -11.19 -2.60
C HIS A 246 24.84 -10.22 -2.97
N HIS A 247 25.28 -9.35 -2.03
CA HIS A 247 26.35 -8.36 -2.23
C HIS A 247 26.13 -7.44 -3.44
N LEU A 248 24.85 -7.11 -3.73
CA LEU A 248 24.51 -6.25 -4.86
C LEU A 248 24.66 -4.77 -4.49
N PRO A 249 25.07 -3.91 -5.45
CA PRO A 249 24.97 -2.46 -5.29
C PRO A 249 23.53 -2.04 -5.05
N GLU A 250 23.34 -0.98 -4.25
CA GLU A 250 22.03 -0.52 -3.78
C GLU A 250 21.04 -0.24 -4.94
N VAL A 251 21.48 0.50 -5.98
CA VAL A 251 20.63 0.77 -7.16
C VAL A 251 20.20 -0.52 -7.86
N ARG A 252 21.09 -1.52 -7.93
CA ARG A 252 20.77 -2.80 -8.57
C ARG A 252 19.79 -3.62 -7.73
N ALA A 253 19.99 -3.65 -6.40
CA ALA A 253 19.07 -4.28 -5.47
C ALA A 253 17.67 -3.63 -5.56
N GLN A 254 17.60 -2.31 -5.54
CA GLN A 254 16.34 -1.58 -5.69
C GLN A 254 15.68 -1.81 -7.06
N THR A 255 16.48 -1.94 -8.13
CA THR A 255 15.96 -2.27 -9.47
C THR A 255 15.28 -3.64 -9.46
N LEU A 256 15.89 -4.64 -8.83
CA LEU A 256 15.29 -5.98 -8.70
C LEU A 256 14.02 -5.95 -7.85
N VAL A 257 14.04 -5.28 -6.71
CA VAL A 257 12.84 -5.11 -5.86
C VAL A 257 11.72 -4.39 -6.62
N SER A 258 12.04 -3.43 -7.48
CA SER A 258 11.04 -2.71 -8.27
C SER A 258 10.24 -3.63 -9.21
N MET A 259 10.79 -4.79 -9.60
CA MET A 259 10.10 -5.78 -10.44
C MET A 259 8.81 -6.31 -9.78
N ILE A 260 8.74 -6.31 -8.45
CA ILE A 260 7.53 -6.69 -7.70
C ILE A 260 6.38 -5.74 -8.06
N PHE A 261 6.64 -4.43 -8.07
CA PHE A 261 5.62 -3.41 -8.35
C PHE A 261 5.19 -3.41 -9.82
N TRP A 262 6.11 -3.64 -10.76
CA TRP A 262 5.79 -3.86 -12.17
C TRP A 262 4.93 -5.11 -12.35
N GLY A 263 5.32 -6.21 -11.73
CA GLY A 263 4.55 -7.44 -11.74
C GLY A 263 3.14 -7.24 -11.19
N MET A 264 3.03 -6.61 -10.02
CA MET A 264 1.75 -6.36 -9.36
C MET A 264 0.83 -5.47 -10.20
N ALA A 265 1.35 -4.43 -10.86
CA ALA A 265 0.57 -3.59 -11.76
C ALA A 265 -0.04 -4.39 -12.91
N GLY A 266 0.76 -5.26 -13.55
CA GLY A 266 0.26 -6.15 -14.62
C GLY A 266 -0.70 -7.23 -14.09
N GLY A 267 -0.34 -7.85 -12.98
CA GLY A 267 -1.08 -8.96 -12.39
C GLY A 267 -2.46 -8.57 -11.86
N SER A 268 -2.60 -7.37 -11.27
CA SER A 268 -3.88 -6.89 -10.79
C SER A 268 -4.88 -6.64 -11.93
N VAL A 269 -4.43 -6.10 -13.06
CA VAL A 269 -5.24 -5.89 -14.25
C VAL A 269 -5.61 -7.23 -14.90
N ALA A 270 -4.62 -8.10 -15.12
CA ALA A 270 -4.83 -9.42 -15.70
C ALA A 270 -5.74 -10.30 -14.83
N GLY A 271 -5.55 -10.25 -13.50
CA GLY A 271 -6.36 -10.97 -12.53
C GLY A 271 -7.81 -10.53 -12.52
N GLY A 272 -8.07 -9.21 -12.54
CA GLY A 272 -9.41 -8.67 -12.68
C GLY A 272 -10.12 -9.16 -13.94
N TRP A 273 -9.46 -8.98 -15.10
CA TRP A 273 -10.00 -9.43 -16.38
C TRP A 273 -10.27 -10.95 -16.42
N LEU A 274 -9.32 -11.75 -15.91
CA LEU A 274 -9.48 -13.21 -15.89
C LEU A 274 -10.59 -13.65 -14.95
N SER A 275 -10.70 -12.98 -13.79
CA SER A 275 -11.77 -13.23 -12.81
C SER A 275 -13.15 -12.97 -13.37
N ASP A 276 -13.33 -11.86 -14.09
CA ASP A 276 -14.62 -11.53 -14.70
C ASP A 276 -14.98 -12.52 -15.81
N ARG A 277 -13.98 -13.06 -16.52
CA ARG A 277 -14.20 -14.02 -17.60
C ARG A 277 -14.49 -15.44 -17.12
N LEU A 278 -13.86 -15.87 -16.02
CA LEU A 278 -14.01 -17.22 -15.48
C LEU A 278 -15.18 -17.33 -14.48
N GLY A 279 -15.63 -16.22 -13.90
CA GLY A 279 -16.69 -16.19 -12.89
C GLY A 279 -16.30 -16.82 -11.53
N HIS A 280 -15.02 -17.19 -11.35
CA HIS A 280 -14.51 -17.84 -10.14
C HIS A 280 -13.31 -17.08 -9.56
N ARG A 281 -13.48 -16.39 -8.43
CA ARG A 281 -12.41 -15.62 -7.79
C ARG A 281 -11.56 -16.44 -6.83
N LYS A 282 -12.18 -17.33 -6.09
CA LYS A 282 -11.54 -18.18 -5.08
C LYS A 282 -10.36 -18.97 -5.63
N TYR A 283 -10.54 -19.67 -6.76
CA TYR A 283 -9.49 -20.49 -7.35
C TYR A 283 -8.36 -19.66 -7.99
N LEU A 284 -8.67 -18.45 -8.48
CA LEU A 284 -7.65 -17.53 -8.95
C LEU A 284 -6.78 -17.01 -7.80
N VAL A 285 -7.40 -16.65 -6.67
CA VAL A 285 -6.66 -16.26 -5.45
C VAL A 285 -5.82 -17.43 -4.95
N PHE A 286 -6.37 -18.65 -4.91
CA PHE A 286 -5.62 -19.84 -4.52
C PHE A 286 -4.40 -20.09 -5.41
N GLY A 287 -4.61 -20.19 -6.73
CA GLY A 287 -3.53 -20.45 -7.69
C GLY A 287 -2.49 -19.34 -7.70
N GLY A 288 -2.94 -18.07 -7.64
CA GLY A 288 -2.08 -16.92 -7.54
C GLY A 288 -1.21 -16.93 -6.27
N ALA A 289 -1.80 -17.26 -5.12
CA ALA A 289 -1.06 -17.35 -3.86
C ALA A 289 -0.01 -18.48 -3.89
N VAL A 290 -0.37 -19.65 -4.43
CA VAL A 290 0.61 -20.76 -4.62
C VAL A 290 1.77 -20.33 -5.50
N LEU A 291 1.49 -19.73 -6.66
CA LEU A 291 2.53 -19.27 -7.59
C LEU A 291 3.38 -18.14 -6.99
N THR A 292 2.78 -17.24 -6.22
CA THR A 292 3.49 -16.20 -5.47
C THR A 292 4.44 -16.83 -4.44
N ALA A 293 3.94 -17.78 -3.63
CA ALA A 293 4.78 -18.47 -2.64
C ALA A 293 5.96 -19.18 -3.30
N LEU A 294 5.73 -19.87 -4.41
CA LEU A 294 6.79 -20.56 -5.17
C LEU A 294 7.80 -19.55 -5.75
N ALA A 295 7.34 -18.44 -6.30
CA ALA A 295 8.22 -17.40 -6.86
C ALA A 295 9.13 -16.79 -5.78
N TYR A 296 8.58 -16.42 -4.61
CA TYR A 296 9.40 -15.90 -3.49
C TYR A 296 10.31 -16.97 -2.88
N THR A 297 9.87 -18.24 -2.80
CA THR A 297 10.76 -19.35 -2.40
C THR A 297 11.91 -19.49 -3.39
N GLY A 298 11.62 -19.38 -4.69
CA GLY A 298 12.66 -19.43 -5.72
C GLY A 298 13.64 -18.27 -5.62
N ALA A 299 13.14 -17.02 -5.43
CA ALA A 299 13.99 -15.85 -5.26
C ALA A 299 14.91 -15.95 -4.04
N LEU A 300 14.39 -16.43 -2.90
CA LEU A 300 15.16 -16.49 -1.64
C LEU A 300 16.20 -17.65 -1.62
N TYR A 301 15.90 -18.79 -2.24
CA TYR A 301 16.67 -20.01 -1.98
C TYR A 301 17.36 -20.63 -3.22
N LEU A 302 16.97 -20.25 -4.44
CA LEU A 302 17.65 -20.74 -5.62
C LEU A 302 18.88 -19.88 -5.94
N PRO A 303 20.01 -20.46 -6.33
CA PRO A 303 21.18 -19.70 -6.76
C PRO A 303 20.97 -19.15 -8.19
N LEU A 304 20.17 -18.10 -8.28
CA LEU A 304 19.78 -17.50 -9.55
C LEU A 304 20.75 -16.39 -9.98
N PRO A 305 21.01 -16.23 -11.28
CA PRO A 305 21.62 -15.01 -11.78
C PRO A 305 20.63 -13.83 -11.60
N ALA A 306 21.13 -12.60 -11.56
CA ALA A 306 20.30 -11.41 -11.27
C ALA A 306 19.07 -11.26 -12.18
N TRP A 307 19.14 -11.69 -13.46
CA TRP A 307 17.97 -11.70 -14.34
C TRP A 307 16.92 -12.75 -13.92
N GLY A 308 17.37 -13.90 -13.43
CA GLY A 308 16.49 -14.96 -12.91
C GLY A 308 15.80 -14.54 -11.62
N GLU A 309 16.53 -13.86 -10.73
CA GLU A 309 15.99 -13.28 -9.51
C GLU A 309 14.95 -12.19 -9.82
N GLY A 310 15.29 -11.26 -10.72
CA GLY A 310 14.34 -10.26 -11.20
C GLY A 310 13.09 -10.89 -11.83
N ALA A 311 13.24 -12.00 -12.57
CA ALA A 311 12.10 -12.74 -13.14
C ALA A 311 11.23 -13.37 -12.05
N MET A 312 11.83 -13.93 -10.98
CA MET A 312 11.08 -14.48 -9.83
C MET A 312 10.33 -13.38 -9.07
N LEU A 313 10.97 -12.24 -8.82
CA LEU A 313 10.34 -11.10 -8.17
C LEU A 313 9.21 -10.49 -9.02
N LEU A 314 9.41 -10.39 -10.34
CA LEU A 314 8.37 -9.98 -11.29
C LEU A 314 7.18 -10.94 -11.27
N ALA A 315 7.45 -12.25 -11.33
CA ALA A 315 6.43 -13.29 -11.28
C ALA A 315 5.69 -13.27 -9.92
N GLY A 316 6.44 -13.16 -8.82
CA GLY A 316 5.88 -13.03 -7.47
C GLY A 316 4.97 -11.82 -7.34
N GLY A 317 5.37 -10.68 -7.91
CA GLY A 317 4.53 -9.48 -8.00
C GLY A 317 3.32 -9.69 -8.89
N PHE A 318 3.48 -10.29 -10.07
CA PHE A 318 2.38 -10.52 -11.02
C PHE A 318 1.29 -11.41 -10.41
N PHE A 319 1.65 -12.56 -9.89
CA PHE A 319 0.69 -13.41 -9.20
C PHE A 319 0.21 -12.78 -7.90
N GLY A 320 1.05 -12.03 -7.18
CA GLY A 320 0.69 -11.23 -6.02
C GLY A 320 -0.41 -10.20 -6.29
N GLY A 321 -0.49 -9.68 -7.52
CA GLY A 321 -1.55 -8.77 -7.96
C GLY A 321 -2.96 -9.36 -7.88
N LEU A 322 -3.10 -10.69 -7.92
CA LEU A 322 -4.39 -11.37 -7.74
C LEU A 322 -4.97 -11.20 -6.32
N GLN A 323 -4.18 -10.74 -5.36
CA GLN A 323 -4.65 -10.36 -4.04
C GLN A 323 -5.77 -9.31 -4.11
N MET A 324 -5.78 -8.44 -5.13
CA MET A 324 -6.85 -7.46 -5.35
C MET A 324 -8.25 -8.10 -5.46
N LEU A 325 -8.34 -9.37 -5.86
CA LEU A 325 -9.59 -10.11 -5.91
C LEU A 325 -10.22 -10.33 -4.52
N THR A 326 -9.43 -10.26 -3.45
CA THR A 326 -9.95 -10.37 -2.07
C THR A 326 -10.92 -9.23 -1.75
N PHE A 327 -10.70 -8.03 -2.28
CA PHE A 327 -11.62 -6.90 -2.12
C PHE A 327 -12.96 -7.17 -2.81
N ALA A 328 -12.91 -7.73 -4.02
CA ALA A 328 -14.11 -8.10 -4.75
C ALA A 328 -14.87 -9.23 -4.03
N MET A 329 -14.16 -10.27 -3.56
CA MET A 329 -14.75 -11.35 -2.77
C MET A 329 -15.38 -10.85 -1.47
N ALA A 330 -14.77 -9.87 -0.81
CA ALA A 330 -15.30 -9.28 0.41
C ALA A 330 -16.60 -8.50 0.18
N LYS A 331 -16.67 -7.78 -0.94
CA LYS A 331 -17.86 -7.00 -1.33
C LYS A 331 -19.04 -7.87 -1.75
N GLU A 332 -18.79 -9.06 -2.31
CA GLU A 332 -19.83 -9.97 -2.78
C GLU A 332 -20.72 -10.47 -1.66
N GLY A 333 -22.04 -10.43 -1.89
CA GLY A 333 -23.05 -10.83 -0.91
C GLY A 333 -23.30 -9.80 0.19
N GLN A 334 -22.61 -8.65 0.15
CA GLN A 334 -22.84 -7.58 1.11
C GLN A 334 -23.88 -6.57 0.58
N PRO A 335 -24.75 -6.03 1.42
CA PRO A 335 -25.64 -4.94 1.05
C PRO A 335 -24.82 -3.73 0.55
N ASN A 336 -25.31 -3.02 -0.48
CA ASN A 336 -24.61 -1.87 -1.07
C ASN A 336 -24.16 -0.83 -0.03
N ARG A 337 -24.97 -0.60 1.02
CA ARG A 337 -24.66 0.31 2.12
C ARG A 337 -23.41 -0.08 2.93
N ARG A 338 -23.04 -1.37 2.96
CA ARG A 338 -21.90 -1.91 3.73
C ARG A 338 -20.66 -2.17 2.88
N ALA A 339 -20.83 -2.23 1.57
CA ALA A 339 -19.76 -2.64 0.64
C ALA A 339 -18.50 -1.80 0.79
N GLY A 340 -18.64 -0.48 0.97
CA GLY A 340 -17.52 0.43 1.20
C GLY A 340 -16.79 0.15 2.52
N THR A 341 -17.53 -0.05 3.62
CA THR A 341 -16.96 -0.35 4.95
C THR A 341 -16.22 -1.68 4.97
N VAL A 342 -16.78 -2.70 4.30
CA VAL A 342 -16.14 -4.03 4.18
C VAL A 342 -14.82 -3.93 3.42
N VAL A 343 -14.79 -3.22 2.29
CA VAL A 343 -13.57 -3.01 1.50
C VAL A 343 -12.53 -2.23 2.30
N ALA A 344 -12.93 -1.17 2.99
CA ALA A 344 -12.05 -0.37 3.85
C ALA A 344 -11.47 -1.22 4.99
N PHE A 345 -12.27 -2.08 5.61
CA PHE A 345 -11.84 -2.98 6.66
C PHE A 345 -10.82 -4.01 6.15
N VAL A 346 -11.10 -4.67 5.01
CA VAL A 346 -10.17 -5.62 4.39
C VAL A 346 -8.86 -4.94 4.00
N ASN A 347 -8.92 -3.70 3.49
CA ASN A 347 -7.73 -2.91 3.17
C ASN A 347 -6.92 -2.57 4.43
N MET A 348 -7.59 -2.11 5.48
CA MET A 348 -6.96 -1.80 6.77
C MET A 348 -6.19 -3.03 7.32
N ILE A 349 -6.84 -4.18 7.37
CA ILE A 349 -6.24 -5.43 7.86
C ILE A 349 -5.08 -5.84 6.92
N GLY A 350 -5.25 -5.78 5.59
CA GLY A 350 -4.22 -6.11 4.62
C GLY A 350 -2.94 -5.28 4.80
N ILE A 351 -3.08 -3.99 5.04
CA ILE A 351 -1.95 -3.07 5.27
C ILE A 351 -1.36 -3.26 6.67
N ALA A 352 -2.21 -3.56 7.67
CA ALA A 352 -1.77 -3.78 9.05
C ALA A 352 -0.77 -4.96 9.19
N GLY A 353 -0.69 -5.84 8.19
CA GLY A 353 0.35 -6.87 8.14
C GLY A 353 1.77 -6.32 8.26
N ALA A 354 2.06 -5.17 7.65
CA ALA A 354 3.37 -4.53 7.75
C ALA A 354 3.74 -4.13 9.19
N LEU A 355 2.74 -3.73 9.98
CA LEU A 355 2.89 -3.31 11.37
C LEU A 355 3.48 -4.42 12.25
N VAL A 356 3.10 -5.67 11.96
CA VAL A 356 3.56 -6.84 12.70
C VAL A 356 4.79 -7.47 12.04
N PHE A 357 4.77 -7.63 10.73
CA PHE A 357 5.77 -8.44 10.03
C PHE A 357 7.07 -7.69 9.71
N GLN A 358 7.05 -6.35 9.61
CA GLN A 358 8.32 -5.60 9.45
C GLN A 358 9.22 -5.73 10.69
N PRO A 359 8.75 -5.49 11.93
CA PRO A 359 9.57 -5.74 13.11
C PRO A 359 9.82 -7.22 13.37
N LEU A 360 8.89 -8.13 13.03
CA LEU A 360 9.09 -9.57 13.19
C LEU A 360 10.25 -10.09 12.33
N VAL A 361 10.37 -9.64 11.09
CA VAL A 361 11.50 -10.00 10.22
C VAL A 361 12.81 -9.49 10.82
N GLY A 362 12.83 -8.25 11.33
CA GLY A 362 14.00 -7.72 12.03
C GLY A 362 14.38 -8.57 13.24
N LEU A 363 13.41 -8.90 14.11
CA LEU A 363 13.63 -9.76 15.27
C LEU A 363 14.19 -11.14 14.88
N LEU A 364 13.64 -11.76 13.85
CA LEU A 364 14.10 -13.05 13.36
C LEU A 364 15.51 -12.96 12.76
N ALA A 365 15.84 -11.86 12.08
CA ALA A 365 17.17 -11.59 11.56
C ALA A 365 18.18 -11.44 12.69
N ASP A 366 17.89 -10.63 13.71
CA ASP A 366 18.76 -10.48 14.89
C ASP A 366 18.98 -11.81 15.61
N TRP A 367 17.89 -12.59 15.80
CA TRP A 367 17.95 -13.88 16.47
C TRP A 367 18.74 -14.93 15.66
N SER A 368 18.71 -14.87 14.34
CA SER A 368 19.45 -15.79 13.46
C SER A 368 20.90 -15.35 13.18
N GLY A 369 21.36 -14.27 13.81
CA GLY A 369 22.71 -13.75 13.59
C GLY A 369 22.86 -12.96 12.28
N GLY A 370 21.78 -12.34 11.80
CA GLY A 370 21.73 -11.49 10.61
C GLY A 370 21.28 -12.21 9.34
N ASP A 371 20.82 -13.45 9.42
CA ASP A 371 20.32 -14.23 8.27
C ASP A 371 18.92 -13.73 7.85
N LEU A 372 18.88 -12.81 6.89
CA LEU A 372 17.62 -12.28 6.36
C LEU A 372 16.83 -13.31 5.54
N ARG A 373 17.50 -14.28 4.91
CA ARG A 373 16.80 -15.34 4.14
C ARG A 373 15.94 -16.19 5.04
N LEU A 374 16.47 -16.56 6.22
CA LEU A 374 15.72 -17.31 7.23
C LEU A 374 14.53 -16.47 7.75
N ALA A 375 14.76 -15.21 8.06
CA ALA A 375 13.72 -14.31 8.54
C ALA A 375 12.60 -14.10 7.50
N LEU A 376 12.98 -13.93 6.23
CA LEU A 376 12.05 -13.72 5.11
C LEU A 376 11.33 -15.00 4.66
N ALA A 377 11.72 -16.19 5.14
CA ALA A 377 10.95 -17.43 4.94
C ALA A 377 9.50 -17.30 5.43
N THR A 378 9.26 -16.39 6.37
CA THR A 378 7.91 -16.04 6.82
C THR A 378 7.00 -15.59 5.66
N MET A 379 7.54 -14.98 4.58
CA MET A 379 6.76 -14.50 3.43
C MET A 379 6.12 -15.64 2.64
N PRO A 380 6.88 -16.56 2.02
CA PRO A 380 6.29 -17.67 1.28
C PRO A 380 5.43 -18.58 2.17
N LEU A 381 5.78 -18.76 3.45
CA LEU A 381 4.96 -19.52 4.40
C LEU A 381 3.59 -18.87 4.62
N CYS A 382 3.55 -17.57 4.89
CA CYS A 382 2.30 -16.84 5.09
C CYS A 382 1.44 -16.80 3.82
N VAL A 383 2.05 -16.63 2.65
CA VAL A 383 1.32 -16.70 1.37
C VAL A 383 0.79 -18.11 1.12
N GLY A 384 1.54 -19.16 1.48
CA GLY A 384 1.07 -20.54 1.46
C GLY A 384 -0.13 -20.76 2.40
N LEU A 385 -0.10 -20.18 3.61
CA LEU A 385 -1.25 -20.19 4.53
C LEU A 385 -2.44 -19.40 3.96
N ALA A 386 -2.21 -18.30 3.26
CA ALA A 386 -3.28 -17.58 2.55
C ALA A 386 -3.93 -18.46 1.47
N ALA A 387 -3.13 -19.20 0.71
CA ALA A 387 -3.63 -20.16 -0.29
C ALA A 387 -4.53 -21.23 0.37
N LEU A 388 -4.07 -21.81 1.47
CA LEU A 388 -4.91 -22.77 2.22
C LEU A 388 -6.14 -22.11 2.82
N GLY A 389 -5.99 -20.92 3.41
CA GLY A 389 -7.06 -20.17 4.05
C GLY A 389 -8.20 -19.82 3.10
N VAL A 390 -7.91 -19.42 1.86
CA VAL A 390 -8.94 -19.09 0.88
C VAL A 390 -9.84 -20.29 0.53
N LEU A 391 -9.34 -21.53 0.66
CA LEU A 391 -10.15 -22.71 0.41
C LEU A 391 -11.31 -22.87 1.41
N PHE A 392 -11.19 -22.30 2.61
CA PHE A 392 -12.23 -22.30 3.62
C PHE A 392 -13.20 -21.12 3.50
N VAL A 393 -12.90 -20.13 2.64
CA VAL A 393 -13.80 -19.02 2.36
C VAL A 393 -14.93 -19.50 1.44
N SER A 394 -16.19 -19.24 1.83
CA SER A 394 -17.34 -19.52 0.97
C SER A 394 -17.34 -18.59 -0.25
N GLU A 395 -17.44 -19.17 -1.45
CA GLU A 395 -17.56 -18.41 -2.69
C GLU A 395 -19.03 -17.96 -2.87
N TYR A 396 -19.23 -16.67 -3.14
CA TYR A 396 -20.55 -16.17 -3.49
C TYR A 396 -20.77 -16.41 -4.98
N ARG A 397 -21.73 -17.28 -5.33
CA ARG A 397 -22.13 -17.52 -6.72
C ARG A 397 -23.18 -16.48 -7.11
N HIS A 398 -22.89 -15.67 -8.11
CA HIS A 398 -23.87 -14.74 -8.67
C HIS A 398 -25.04 -15.55 -9.24
N PRO A 399 -26.32 -15.18 -8.96
CA PRO A 399 -27.48 -15.91 -9.45
C PRO A 399 -27.51 -16.09 -10.99
N GLU A 400 -26.91 -15.18 -11.73
CA GLU A 400 -26.82 -15.18 -13.21
C GLU A 400 -25.91 -16.31 -13.78
N HIS A 401 -25.07 -16.93 -12.97
CA HIS A 401 -24.19 -18.03 -13.38
C HIS A 401 -24.68 -19.41 -12.91
N LEU A 402 -25.90 -19.50 -12.38
CA LEU A 402 -26.49 -20.78 -12.07
C LEU A 402 -26.97 -21.45 -13.37
N PRO A 403 -26.64 -22.74 -13.62
CA PRO A 403 -27.17 -23.46 -14.77
C PRO A 403 -28.69 -23.56 -14.61
N GLY A 404 -29.43 -22.80 -15.43
CA GLY A 404 -30.89 -22.76 -15.41
C GLY A 404 -31.53 -21.38 -15.27
N ALA A 405 -30.77 -20.31 -15.14
CA ALA A 405 -31.24 -18.91 -15.09
C ALA A 405 -31.23 -18.26 -16.49
N ARG A 406 -31.83 -18.90 -17.50
CA ARG A 406 -32.20 -18.32 -18.79
C ARG A 406 -33.64 -18.58 -19.06
#